data_c90eb608dd257d80606c072687d80a46
#
_entry.id   c90eb608dd257d80606c072687d80a46
#
_cell.length_a   1.000
_cell.length_b   1.000
_cell.length_c   1.000
_cell.angle_alpha   90.00
_cell.angle_beta   90.00
_cell.angle_gamma   90.00
#
_symmetry.space_group_name_H-M   'P 1'
#
loop_
_entity.id
_entity.type
_entity.pdbx_description
1 polymer ?
#
loop_
_entity_poly.entity_id
_entity_poly.type
_entity_poly.pdbx_seq_one_letter_code
_entity_poly.pdbx_strand_id
1 'polypeptide(L)'
;MPPLLWTLIAIQIAMGAFDTLYHHELTERLAWRPSQRYELLLHSIRNFFYAALFLVLGWLEVFGLLAIMVIAVLVAEIVITLMDFVEEDLSRKLPASERINHTLLALNYGAILVLLVPVLFDWVLRPTGVRLVDHGWLGIAASICPNRRRFAIASAASSGKASSVFRE
;
A
#
# COMPACT_ATOMS: atom_id res chain seq x y z
N MET A 1 -7.46 -4.91 9.33
CA MET A 1 -7.13 -5.61 8.06
C MET A 1 -6.66 -7.03 8.34
N PRO A 2 -6.93 -8.02 7.46
CA PRO A 2 -6.49 -9.41 7.66
C PRO A 2 -4.95 -9.53 7.56
N PRO A 3 -4.32 -10.41 8.39
CA PRO A 3 -2.85 -10.60 8.36
C PRO A 3 -2.32 -11.04 6.98
N LEU A 4 -3.09 -11.85 6.26
CA LEU A 4 -2.75 -12.31 4.91
C LEU A 4 -2.56 -11.13 3.93
N LEU A 5 -3.39 -10.07 4.04
CA LEU A 5 -3.25 -8.88 3.19
C LEU A 5 -1.88 -8.23 3.37
N TRP A 6 -1.39 -8.12 4.62
CA TRP A 6 -0.07 -7.57 4.92
C TRP A 6 1.07 -8.42 4.36
N THR A 7 0.92 -9.74 4.42
CA THR A 7 1.89 -10.67 3.82
C THR A 7 1.97 -10.47 2.31
N LEU A 8 0.82 -10.35 1.62
CA LEU A 8 0.78 -10.12 0.18
C LEU A 8 1.35 -8.74 -0.19
N ILE A 9 1.08 -7.70 0.60
CA ILE A 9 1.68 -6.37 0.41
C ILE A 9 3.21 -6.43 0.57
N ALA A 10 3.72 -7.14 1.58
CA ALA A 10 5.16 -7.30 1.76
C ALA A 10 5.81 -8.05 0.57
N ILE A 11 5.16 -9.09 0.06
CA ILE A 11 5.58 -9.80 -1.16
C ILE A 11 5.58 -8.85 -2.37
N GLN A 12 4.52 -8.04 -2.52
CA GLN A 12 4.43 -7.05 -3.61
C GLN A 12 5.59 -6.06 -3.58
N ILE A 13 5.90 -5.52 -2.41
CA ILE A 13 7.02 -4.60 -2.21
C ILE A 13 8.35 -5.27 -2.56
N ALA A 14 8.58 -6.49 -2.07
CA ALA A 14 9.82 -7.23 -2.32
C ALA A 14 10.02 -7.53 -3.82
N MET A 15 8.96 -7.99 -4.50
CA MET A 15 9.00 -8.29 -5.93
C MET A 15 9.15 -7.02 -6.79
N GLY A 16 8.47 -5.92 -6.42
CA GLY A 16 8.60 -4.64 -7.11
C GLY A 16 9.98 -4.02 -6.91
N ALA A 17 10.56 -4.12 -5.71
CA ALA A 17 11.94 -3.69 -5.45
C ALA A 17 12.95 -4.52 -6.26
N PHE A 18 12.74 -5.84 -6.34
CA PHE A 18 13.57 -6.71 -7.18
C PHE A 18 13.48 -6.32 -8.66
N ASP A 19 12.29 -6.05 -9.16
CA ASP A 19 12.06 -5.61 -10.53
C ASP A 19 12.82 -4.32 -10.85
N THR A 20 12.60 -3.30 -10.05
CA THR A 20 13.26 -2.01 -10.23
C THR A 20 14.78 -2.11 -10.14
N LEU A 21 15.32 -2.79 -9.12
CA LEU A 21 16.76 -2.84 -8.91
C LEU A 21 17.46 -3.77 -9.90
N TYR A 22 16.92 -4.97 -10.13
CA TYR A 22 17.58 -5.98 -10.95
C TYR A 22 17.29 -5.75 -12.44
N HIS A 23 16.03 -5.64 -12.85
CA HIS A 23 15.70 -5.50 -14.27
C HIS A 23 15.96 -4.08 -14.78
N HIS A 24 15.43 -3.05 -14.14
CA HIS A 24 15.49 -1.69 -14.66
C HIS A 24 16.85 -1.01 -14.46
N GLU A 25 17.50 -1.17 -13.29
CA GLU A 25 18.77 -0.49 -13.00
C GLU A 25 19.99 -1.29 -13.42
N LEU A 26 20.06 -2.58 -13.05
CA LEU A 26 21.28 -3.38 -13.27
C LEU A 26 21.33 -3.99 -14.67
N THR A 27 20.23 -4.59 -15.17
CA THR A 27 20.22 -5.35 -16.42
C THR A 27 19.93 -4.46 -17.62
N GLU A 28 18.78 -3.77 -17.62
CA GLU A 28 18.31 -2.99 -18.76
C GLU A 28 18.85 -1.55 -18.77
N ARG A 29 19.21 -1.01 -17.62
CA ARG A 29 19.73 0.36 -17.45
C ARG A 29 18.85 1.39 -18.13
N LEU A 30 17.52 1.33 -17.88
CA LEU A 30 16.51 2.13 -18.56
C LEU A 30 16.77 3.63 -18.45
N ALA A 31 17.30 4.12 -17.32
CA ALA A 31 17.62 5.52 -17.11
C ALA A 31 18.63 6.08 -18.13
N TRP A 32 19.45 5.22 -18.74
CA TRP A 32 20.47 5.60 -19.72
C TRP A 32 20.00 5.46 -21.18
N ARG A 33 18.76 5.01 -21.41
CA ARG A 33 18.19 4.82 -22.75
C ARG A 33 17.17 5.92 -23.08
N PRO A 34 17.49 6.91 -23.91
CA PRO A 34 16.57 8.01 -24.26
C PRO A 34 15.24 7.54 -24.86
N SER A 35 15.24 6.37 -25.55
CA SER A 35 14.04 5.76 -26.13
C SER A 35 13.05 5.23 -25.09
N GLN A 36 13.49 4.99 -23.85
CA GLN A 36 12.71 4.40 -22.78
C GLN A 36 12.21 5.44 -21.76
N ARG A 37 12.26 6.74 -22.08
CA ARG A 37 11.86 7.81 -21.17
C ARG A 37 10.38 7.75 -20.78
N TYR A 38 9.52 7.35 -21.70
CA TYR A 38 8.09 7.25 -21.44
C TYR A 38 7.77 6.05 -20.54
N GLU A 39 8.35 4.89 -20.81
CA GLU A 39 8.29 3.72 -19.93
C GLU A 39 8.77 4.07 -18.51
N LEU A 40 9.94 4.72 -18.39
CA LEU A 40 10.48 5.13 -17.10
C LEU A 40 9.56 6.12 -16.36
N LEU A 41 8.89 7.03 -17.07
CA LEU A 41 7.91 7.95 -16.49
C LEU A 41 6.70 7.19 -15.93
N LEU A 42 6.09 6.28 -16.71
CA LEU A 42 4.95 5.48 -16.27
C LEU A 42 5.32 4.64 -15.05
N HIS A 43 6.47 3.98 -15.09
CA HIS A 43 7.00 3.19 -13.98
C HIS A 43 7.22 4.04 -12.71
N SER A 44 7.74 5.27 -12.85
CA SER A 44 7.92 6.20 -11.73
C SER A 44 6.59 6.65 -11.12
N ILE A 45 5.59 6.95 -11.95
CA ILE A 45 4.24 7.31 -11.49
C ILE A 45 3.57 6.12 -10.78
N ARG A 46 3.68 4.91 -11.33
CA ARG A 46 3.20 3.68 -10.71
C ARG A 46 3.81 3.47 -9.32
N ASN A 47 5.13 3.56 -9.22
CA ASN A 47 5.84 3.42 -7.95
C ASN A 47 5.44 4.49 -6.92
N PHE A 48 5.19 5.72 -7.37
CA PHE A 48 4.67 6.79 -6.51
C PHE A 48 3.28 6.44 -5.95
N PHE A 49 2.36 5.93 -6.78
CA PHE A 49 1.04 5.50 -6.32
C PHE A 49 1.14 4.32 -5.33
N TYR A 50 1.99 3.33 -5.59
CA TYR A 50 2.24 2.25 -4.63
C TYR A 50 2.75 2.77 -3.30
N ALA A 51 3.75 3.66 -3.32
CA ALA A 51 4.29 4.24 -2.10
C ALA A 51 3.21 5.00 -1.31
N ALA A 52 2.39 5.81 -1.99
CA ALA A 52 1.29 6.54 -1.36
C ALA A 52 0.23 5.61 -0.78
N LEU A 53 -0.20 4.58 -1.53
CA LEU A 53 -1.17 3.59 -1.07
C LEU A 53 -0.64 2.79 0.13
N PHE A 54 0.59 2.31 0.08
CA PHE A 54 1.18 1.53 1.18
C PHE A 54 1.40 2.40 2.42
N LEU A 55 1.78 3.67 2.25
CA LEU A 55 1.88 4.61 3.37
C LEU A 55 0.51 4.82 4.03
N VAL A 56 -0.53 5.11 3.23
CA VAL A 56 -1.89 5.31 3.74
C VAL A 56 -2.40 4.04 4.41
N LEU A 57 -2.38 2.90 3.73
CA LEU A 57 -2.88 1.64 4.27
C LEU A 57 -2.06 1.15 5.47
N GLY A 58 -0.76 1.45 5.51
CA GLY A 58 0.14 1.05 6.60
C GLY A 58 -0.09 1.80 7.91
N TRP A 59 -0.53 3.04 7.85
CA TRP A 59 -0.61 3.91 9.02
C TRP A 59 -2.03 4.37 9.35
N LEU A 60 -2.92 4.37 8.36
CA LEU A 60 -4.22 5.00 8.46
C LEU A 60 -5.33 4.00 8.13
N GLU A 61 -6.43 4.14 8.83
CA GLU A 61 -7.75 3.74 8.34
C GLU A 61 -8.50 5.02 7.99
N VAL A 62 -8.95 5.11 6.75
CA VAL A 62 -9.63 6.29 6.21
C VAL A 62 -11.07 5.93 5.88
N PHE A 63 -12.01 6.79 6.25
CA PHE A 63 -13.42 6.50 6.16
C PHE A 63 -14.18 7.53 5.31
N GLY A 64 -15.34 7.13 4.79
CA GLY A 64 -16.24 7.98 4.02
C GLY A 64 -15.58 8.53 2.76
N LEU A 65 -15.62 9.85 2.57
CA LEU A 65 -15.05 10.51 1.39
C LEU A 65 -13.55 10.22 1.18
N LEU A 66 -12.79 10.10 2.27
CA LEU A 66 -11.36 9.79 2.18
C LEU A 66 -11.10 8.36 1.67
N ALA A 67 -11.96 7.40 2.01
CA ALA A 67 -11.90 6.05 1.43
C ALA A 67 -12.20 6.06 -0.07
N ILE A 68 -13.12 6.90 -0.52
CA ILE A 68 -13.39 7.08 -1.97
C ILE A 68 -12.15 7.65 -2.67
N MET A 69 -11.43 8.59 -2.06
CA MET A 69 -10.16 9.11 -2.61
C MET A 69 -9.11 8.00 -2.73
N VAL A 70 -8.99 7.13 -1.73
CA VAL A 70 -8.07 5.97 -1.81
C VAL A 70 -8.46 5.02 -2.95
N ILE A 71 -9.76 4.76 -3.14
CA ILE A 71 -10.26 3.97 -4.28
C ILE A 71 -9.93 4.65 -5.61
N ALA A 72 -10.09 5.97 -5.72
CA ALA A 72 -9.74 6.71 -6.93
C ALA A 72 -8.24 6.60 -7.26
N VAL A 73 -7.37 6.71 -6.25
CA VAL A 73 -5.91 6.53 -6.42
C VAL A 73 -5.60 5.09 -6.84
N LEU A 74 -6.27 4.09 -6.25
CA LEU A 74 -6.11 2.68 -6.61
C LEU A 74 -6.52 2.42 -8.06
N VAL A 75 -7.64 2.98 -8.52
CA VAL A 75 -8.08 2.87 -9.92
C VAL A 75 -7.09 3.55 -10.87
N ALA A 76 -6.62 4.75 -10.52
CA ALA A 76 -5.61 5.45 -11.31
C ALA A 76 -4.31 4.65 -11.42
N GLU A 77 -3.86 4.03 -10.32
CA GLU A 77 -2.69 3.16 -10.28
C GLU A 77 -2.87 1.95 -11.21
N ILE A 78 -4.03 1.27 -11.18
CA ILE A 78 -4.34 0.15 -12.08
C ILE A 78 -4.23 0.59 -13.55
N VAL A 79 -4.81 1.75 -13.90
CA VAL A 79 -4.75 2.27 -15.27
C VAL A 79 -3.31 2.54 -15.69
N ILE A 80 -2.51 3.19 -14.83
CA ILE A 80 -1.09 3.46 -15.11
C ILE A 80 -0.29 2.16 -15.25
N THR A 81 -0.54 1.17 -14.39
CA THR A 81 0.11 -0.15 -14.48
C THR A 81 -0.21 -0.85 -15.82
N LEU A 82 -1.44 -0.78 -16.28
CA LEU A 82 -1.80 -1.35 -17.59
C LEU A 82 -1.14 -0.60 -18.75
N MET A 83 -1.05 0.73 -18.67
CA MET A 83 -0.34 1.54 -19.67
C MET A 83 1.15 1.23 -19.68
N ASP A 84 1.76 1.06 -18.51
CA ASP A 84 3.16 0.70 -18.35
C ASP A 84 3.47 -0.66 -19.00
N PHE A 85 2.65 -1.68 -18.76
CA PHE A 85 2.81 -3.01 -19.38
C PHE A 85 2.66 -2.97 -20.91
N VAL A 86 1.74 -2.16 -21.43
CA VAL A 86 1.59 -1.99 -22.88
C VAL A 86 2.81 -1.28 -23.48
N GLU A 87 3.29 -0.23 -22.83
CA GLU A 87 4.47 0.51 -23.30
C GLU A 87 5.72 -0.36 -23.29
N GLU A 88 5.95 -1.14 -22.23
CA GLU A 88 7.06 -2.08 -22.13
C GLU A 88 7.06 -3.08 -23.30
N ASP A 89 5.90 -3.66 -23.64
CA ASP A 89 5.79 -4.65 -24.74
C ASP A 89 5.98 -4.03 -26.13
N LEU A 90 5.64 -2.74 -26.28
CA LEU A 90 5.81 -1.99 -27.53
C LEU A 90 7.22 -1.42 -27.69
N SER A 91 7.88 -1.02 -26.62
CA SER A 91 9.14 -0.30 -26.65
C SER A 91 10.37 -1.21 -26.70
N ARG A 92 10.27 -2.42 -26.16
CA ARG A 92 11.39 -3.38 -26.10
C ARG A 92 10.91 -4.82 -25.96
N LYS A 93 11.82 -5.76 -26.21
CA LYS A 93 11.58 -7.18 -25.95
C LYS A 93 11.97 -7.49 -24.49
N LEU A 94 10.98 -7.79 -23.64
CA LEU A 94 11.21 -8.14 -22.25
C LEU A 94 11.97 -9.46 -22.11
N PRO A 95 13.00 -9.54 -21.24
CA PRO A 95 13.62 -10.77 -20.82
C PRO A 95 12.60 -11.72 -20.17
N ALA A 96 12.83 -13.03 -20.28
CA ALA A 96 11.91 -14.02 -19.72
C ALA A 96 11.74 -13.89 -18.20
N SER A 97 12.83 -13.56 -17.47
CA SER A 97 12.80 -13.35 -16.03
C SER A 97 11.91 -12.18 -15.62
N GLU A 98 11.98 -11.06 -16.34
CA GLU A 98 11.18 -9.87 -16.10
C GLU A 98 9.70 -10.15 -16.38
N ARG A 99 9.39 -10.84 -17.49
CA ARG A 99 8.03 -11.26 -17.83
C ARG A 99 7.40 -12.16 -16.76
N ILE A 100 8.18 -13.11 -16.22
CA ILE A 100 7.73 -13.97 -15.11
C ILE A 100 7.47 -13.13 -13.86
N ASN A 101 8.38 -12.21 -13.53
CA ASN A 101 8.22 -11.34 -12.37
C ASN A 101 6.97 -10.46 -12.48
N HIS A 102 6.71 -9.86 -13.64
CA HIS A 102 5.51 -9.06 -13.90
C HIS A 102 4.22 -9.90 -13.79
N THR A 103 4.24 -11.14 -14.27
CA THR A 103 3.11 -12.06 -14.11
C THR A 103 2.84 -12.36 -12.63
N LEU A 104 3.88 -12.64 -11.84
CA LEU A 104 3.75 -12.89 -10.41
C LEU A 104 3.28 -11.64 -9.65
N LEU A 105 3.80 -10.45 -10.01
CA LEU A 105 3.33 -9.16 -9.48
C LEU A 105 1.84 -8.96 -9.75
N ALA A 106 1.38 -9.21 -10.99
CA ALA A 106 -0.03 -9.05 -11.35
C ALA A 106 -0.95 -10.03 -10.61
N LEU A 107 -0.53 -11.30 -10.47
CA LEU A 107 -1.28 -12.31 -9.71
C LEU A 107 -1.38 -11.94 -8.22
N ASN A 108 -0.25 -11.56 -7.61
CA ASN A 108 -0.21 -11.14 -6.21
C ASN A 108 -1.05 -9.87 -5.98
N TYR A 109 -1.00 -8.92 -6.91
CA TYR A 109 -1.80 -7.70 -6.84
C TYR A 109 -3.30 -7.99 -6.95
N GLY A 110 -3.70 -8.91 -7.83
CA GLY A 110 -5.08 -9.39 -7.90
C GLY A 110 -5.56 -9.99 -6.57
N ALA A 111 -4.73 -10.79 -5.90
CA ALA A 111 -5.04 -11.33 -4.58
C ALA A 111 -5.15 -10.23 -3.51
N ILE A 112 -4.30 -9.20 -3.55
CA ILE A 112 -4.41 -8.01 -2.70
C ILE A 112 -5.75 -7.32 -2.92
N LEU A 113 -6.16 -7.09 -4.17
CA LEU A 113 -7.43 -6.44 -4.50
C LEU A 113 -8.64 -7.21 -3.96
N VAL A 114 -8.66 -8.53 -4.12
CA VAL A 114 -9.75 -9.40 -3.60
C VAL A 114 -9.91 -9.24 -2.09
N LEU A 115 -8.81 -9.08 -1.34
CA LEU A 115 -8.86 -8.90 0.12
C LEU A 115 -9.11 -7.45 0.53
N LEU A 116 -8.66 -6.48 -0.25
CA LEU A 116 -8.72 -5.07 0.07
C LEU A 116 -10.09 -4.44 -0.27
N VAL A 117 -10.70 -4.83 -1.40
CA VAL A 117 -11.98 -4.25 -1.86
C VAL A 117 -13.10 -4.34 -0.80
N PRO A 118 -13.33 -5.47 -0.13
CA PRO A 118 -14.34 -5.53 0.94
C PRO A 118 -14.05 -4.58 2.11
N VAL A 119 -12.76 -4.40 2.45
CA VAL A 119 -12.33 -3.48 3.52
C VAL A 119 -12.61 -2.03 3.12
N LEU A 120 -12.25 -1.64 1.90
CA LEU A 120 -12.51 -0.29 1.39
C LEU A 120 -14.00 -0.01 1.28
N PHE A 121 -14.80 -1.00 0.88
CA PHE A 121 -16.25 -0.87 0.82
C PHE A 121 -16.87 -0.59 2.21
N ASP A 122 -16.44 -1.34 3.24
CA ASP A 122 -16.84 -1.05 4.63
C ASP A 122 -16.40 0.36 5.09
N TRP A 123 -15.21 0.80 4.69
CA TRP A 123 -14.71 2.14 5.03
C TRP A 123 -15.51 3.26 4.38
N VAL A 124 -15.95 3.10 3.13
CA VAL A 124 -16.80 4.07 2.41
C VAL A 124 -18.13 4.28 3.11
N LEU A 125 -18.71 3.23 3.69
CA LEU A 125 -20.02 3.31 4.37
C LEU A 125 -19.97 4.01 5.73
N ARG A 126 -18.79 4.32 6.27
CA ARG A 126 -18.63 5.00 7.56
C ARG A 126 -18.59 6.52 7.39
N PRO A 127 -18.90 7.30 8.45
CA PRO A 127 -18.70 8.75 8.44
C PRO A 127 -17.25 9.12 8.11
N THR A 128 -17.07 10.20 7.34
CA THR A 128 -15.75 10.67 6.93
C THR A 128 -14.84 10.93 8.14
N GLY A 129 -13.67 10.32 8.13
CA GLY A 129 -12.71 10.43 9.23
C GLY A 129 -11.42 9.68 8.95
N VAL A 130 -10.43 9.87 9.83
CA VAL A 130 -9.13 9.21 9.79
C VAL A 130 -8.82 8.63 11.17
N ARG A 131 -8.27 7.41 11.18
CA ARG A 131 -7.76 6.78 12.39
C ARG A 131 -6.35 6.29 12.17
N LEU A 132 -5.41 6.68 13.02
CA LEU A 132 -4.09 6.09 13.07
C LEU A 132 -4.20 4.65 13.59
N VAL A 133 -3.53 3.73 12.92
CA VAL A 133 -3.55 2.30 13.25
C VAL A 133 -2.14 1.79 13.43
N ASP A 134 -1.93 1.05 14.50
CA ASP A 134 -0.72 0.27 14.72
C ASP A 134 -0.96 -1.16 14.21
N HIS A 135 -0.34 -1.52 13.12
CA HIS A 135 -0.39 -2.88 12.58
C HIS A 135 0.70 -3.80 13.16
N GLY A 136 1.33 -3.40 14.27
CA GLY A 136 2.45 -4.13 14.89
C GLY A 136 3.70 -4.12 14.00
N TRP A 137 4.51 -5.19 14.11
CA TRP A 137 5.76 -5.29 13.35
C TRP A 137 5.59 -5.44 11.83
N LEU A 138 4.39 -5.76 11.37
CA LEU A 138 4.05 -5.87 9.93
C LEU A 138 3.85 -4.50 9.25
N GLY A 139 3.62 -3.46 10.02
CA GLY A 139 3.78 -2.10 9.49
C GLY A 139 5.27 -1.76 9.56
N ILE A 140 5.91 -1.51 8.44
CA ILE A 140 7.34 -1.13 8.34
C ILE A 140 7.71 0.02 9.30
N ALA A 141 6.75 0.61 9.94
CA ALA A 141 6.84 1.72 10.86
C ALA A 141 6.42 1.41 12.30
N ALA A 142 6.10 0.19 12.64
CA ALA A 142 5.66 -0.19 13.99
C ALA A 142 6.67 0.12 15.10
N SER A 143 7.93 0.35 14.75
CA SER A 143 8.96 0.77 15.72
C SER A 143 8.82 2.22 16.20
N ILE A 144 7.92 3.01 15.62
CA ILE A 144 7.78 4.46 15.90
C ILE A 144 6.42 4.79 16.56
N CYS A 145 5.42 3.91 16.49
CA CYS A 145 4.11 4.14 17.10
C CYS A 145 4.04 3.63 18.56
N PRO A 146 3.68 4.46 19.55
CA PRO A 146 3.55 4.01 20.93
C PRO A 146 2.43 2.98 21.07
N ASN A 147 2.76 1.88 21.76
CA ASN A 147 1.91 0.73 22.00
C ASN A 147 0.53 1.13 22.58
N ARG A 148 -0.52 0.93 21.82
CA ARG A 148 -1.93 1.26 22.19
C ARG A 148 -2.38 0.69 23.53
N ARG A 149 -1.80 -0.42 23.98
CA ARG A 149 -2.17 -1.02 25.27
C ARG A 149 -1.87 -0.11 26.47
N ARG A 150 -0.86 0.76 26.36
CA ARG A 150 -0.54 1.72 27.44
C ARG A 150 -1.53 2.88 27.52
N PHE A 151 -2.10 3.32 26.39
CA PHE A 151 -3.10 4.40 26.37
C PHE A 151 -4.46 3.95 26.86
N ALA A 152 -4.90 2.73 26.57
CA ALA A 152 -6.16 2.19 27.08
C ALA A 152 -6.14 2.01 28.61
N ILE A 153 -5.00 1.63 29.19
CA ILE A 153 -4.83 1.47 30.64
C ILE A 153 -4.81 2.84 31.34
N ALA A 154 -4.17 3.84 30.73
CA ALA A 154 -4.13 5.20 31.28
C ALA A 154 -5.51 5.87 31.25
N SER A 155 -6.30 5.68 30.19
CA SER A 155 -7.68 6.20 30.08
C SER A 155 -8.64 5.52 31.05
N ALA A 156 -8.51 4.21 31.26
CA ALA A 156 -9.32 3.48 32.25
C ALA A 156 -8.98 3.86 33.70
N ALA A 157 -7.70 4.13 33.99
CA ALA A 157 -7.23 4.56 35.30
C ALA A 157 -7.70 5.99 35.65
N SER A 158 -7.84 6.89 34.67
CA SER A 158 -8.36 8.25 34.87
C SER A 158 -9.88 8.29 35.05
N SER A 159 -10.61 7.37 34.39
CA SER A 159 -12.08 7.26 34.54
C SER A 159 -12.52 6.62 35.88
N GLY A 160 -11.69 5.76 36.46
CA GLY A 160 -12.00 5.07 37.72
C GLY A 160 -11.85 5.94 38.99
N LYS A 161 -11.18 7.11 38.91
CA LYS A 161 -11.00 8.02 40.07
C LYS A 161 -12.08 9.07 40.23
N ALA A 162 -12.96 9.23 39.24
CA ALA A 162 -14.02 10.28 39.31
C ALA A 162 -15.32 9.85 39.97
N SER A 163 -15.51 8.55 40.26
CA SER A 163 -16.79 8.04 40.82
C SER A 163 -16.80 7.71 42.32
N SER A 164 -15.72 7.99 43.07
CA SER A 164 -15.65 7.68 44.50
C SER A 164 -15.74 8.90 45.43
N VAL A 165 -16.09 10.11 44.93
CA VAL A 165 -16.14 11.35 45.74
C VAL A 165 -17.58 11.83 46.05
N PHE A 166 -18.62 11.13 45.60
CA PHE A 166 -20.01 11.50 45.92
C PHE A 166 -20.78 10.32 46.54
N ARG A 167 -20.39 9.91 47.77
CA ARG A 167 -21.22 9.21 48.75
C ARG A 167 -20.70 9.47 50.17
N GLU A 168 -21.15 10.57 50.76
CA GLU A 168 -21.46 10.75 52.18
C GLU A 168 -22.54 11.80 52.30
#